data_4f31ef7644e81eac77cd08d0033235cc
#
_entry.id   4f31ef7644e81eac77cd08d0033235cc
#
_cell.length_a   1.000
_cell.length_b   1.000
_cell.length_c   1.000
_cell.angle_alpha   90.00
_cell.angle_beta   90.00
_cell.angle_gamma   90.00
#
_symmetry.space_group_name_H-M   'P 1'
#
loop_
_entity.id
_entity.type
_entity.pdbx_description
1 polymer ?
#
loop_
_entity_poly.entity_id
_entity_poly.type
_entity_poly.pdbx_seq_one_letter_code
_entity_poly.pdbx_strand_id
1 'polypeptide(L)'
;MTQATATAVVHDLIGIGFGPSNIALAIALEERARTQGELQVLFLDKQADYRWHGNTLVSQSELQISFLKDLVSLRNPTSPYSFVNYLHKHVRLVDFINLGTFYPCRMEFNDYLRWVAGHFAE
;
A
#
# COMPACT_ATOMS: atom_id res chain seq x y z
N MET A 1 -29.62 -1.71 -1.99
CA MET A 1 -30.15 -1.35 -1.91
C MET A 1 -30.60 -1.25 -1.74
N THR A 2 -30.58 -1.49 -1.50
CA THR A 2 -31.24 -1.34 -1.36
C THR A 2 -31.59 -1.19 -1.23
N GLN A 3 -31.49 -1.61 -1.19
CA GLN A 3 -32.13 -1.51 -1.12
C GLN A 3 -32.44 -1.54 -0.88
N ALA A 4 -32.66 -1.82 -0.72
CA ALA A 4 -33.13 -1.80 -0.50
C ALA A 4 -33.15 -1.69 -0.29
N THR A 5 -33.38 -1.99 -0.13
CA THR A 5 -33.39 -1.67 0.01
C THR A 5 -32.75 -1.42 0.13
N ALA A 6 -32.99 -1.72 0.03
CA ALA A 6 -32.44 -1.47 0.02
C ALA A 6 -31.56 -0.90 0.40
N THR A 7 -31.32 -1.13 -0.07
CA THR A 7 -30.68 -0.43 0.96
C THR A 7 -29.35 0.14 0.55
N ALA A 8 -29.26 1.37 0.30
CA ALA A 8 -28.04 2.06 -0.12
C ALA A 8 -27.10 2.19 1.06
N VAL A 9 -25.83 1.81 0.88
CA VAL A 9 -24.77 2.10 1.85
C VAL A 9 -24.18 3.46 1.51
N VAL A 10 -24.21 4.36 2.49
CA VAL A 10 -23.60 5.68 2.33
C VAL A 10 -22.18 5.63 2.84
N HIS A 11 -21.24 5.97 1.97
CA HIS A 11 -19.81 5.96 2.33
C HIS A 11 -19.38 7.36 2.76
N ASP A 12 -18.53 7.42 3.77
CA ASP A 12 -17.95 8.68 4.23
C ASP A 12 -16.88 9.16 3.25
N LEU A 13 -16.22 8.23 2.56
CA LEU A 13 -15.15 8.54 1.63
C LEU A 13 -15.13 7.50 0.51
N ILE A 14 -15.02 7.96 -0.72
CA ILE A 14 -14.83 7.08 -1.88
C ILE A 14 -13.58 7.53 -2.59
N GLY A 15 -12.60 6.63 -2.72
CA GLY A 15 -11.37 6.88 -3.48
C GLY A 15 -11.46 6.26 -4.85
N ILE A 16 -11.02 7.00 -5.86
CA ILE A 16 -10.97 6.51 -7.23
C ILE A 16 -9.55 6.07 -7.53
N GLY A 17 -9.41 4.80 -7.89
CA GLY A 17 -8.11 4.19 -8.08
C GLY A 17 -7.54 3.70 -6.76
N PHE A 18 -6.61 2.76 -6.84
CA PHE A 18 -5.94 2.25 -5.64
C PHE A 18 -4.44 2.20 -5.88
N GLY A 19 -3.89 3.35 -6.28
CA GLY A 19 -2.45 3.55 -6.42
C GLY A 19 -1.79 3.86 -5.09
N PRO A 20 -0.49 4.18 -5.10
CA PRO A 20 0.26 4.40 -3.85
C PRO A 20 -0.36 5.44 -2.94
N SER A 21 -0.88 6.53 -3.48
CA SER A 21 -1.47 7.58 -2.65
C SER A 21 -2.69 7.09 -1.90
N ASN A 22 -3.59 6.36 -2.57
CA ASN A 22 -4.79 5.85 -1.92
C ASN A 22 -4.47 4.67 -1.00
N ILE A 23 -3.45 3.89 -1.31
CA ILE A 23 -3.01 2.84 -0.39
C ILE A 23 -2.48 3.47 0.89
N ALA A 24 -1.68 4.53 0.78
CA ALA A 24 -1.18 5.25 1.95
C ALA A 24 -2.34 5.85 2.76
N LEU A 25 -3.36 6.37 2.07
CA LEU A 25 -4.55 6.89 2.74
C LEU A 25 -5.30 5.77 3.48
N ALA A 26 -5.40 4.59 2.89
CA ALA A 26 -6.04 3.45 3.53
C ALA A 26 -5.33 3.07 4.83
N ILE A 27 -3.99 3.10 4.83
CA ILE A 27 -3.22 2.84 6.04
C ILE A 27 -3.54 3.87 7.11
N ALA A 28 -3.57 5.15 6.75
CA ALA A 28 -3.86 6.23 7.70
C ALA A 28 -5.27 6.10 8.26
N LEU A 29 -6.24 5.71 7.43
CA LEU A 29 -7.61 5.53 7.88
C LEU A 29 -7.74 4.35 8.83
N GLU A 30 -7.00 3.28 8.59
CA GLU A 30 -7.00 2.14 9.52
C GLU A 30 -6.44 2.55 10.89
N GLU A 31 -5.38 3.34 10.90
CA GLU A 31 -4.82 3.84 12.17
C GLU A 31 -5.81 4.74 12.90
N ARG A 32 -6.50 5.61 12.14
CA ARG A 32 -7.51 6.49 12.72
C ARG A 32 -8.65 5.68 13.34
N ALA A 33 -9.04 4.57 12.70
CA ALA A 33 -10.14 3.75 13.19
C ALA A 33 -9.87 3.20 14.59
N ARG A 34 -8.60 3.00 14.93
CA ARG A 34 -8.24 2.47 16.25
C ARG A 34 -8.47 3.46 17.38
N THR A 35 -8.50 4.76 17.08
CA THR A 35 -8.61 5.80 18.11
C THR A 35 -9.84 6.66 17.96
N GLN A 36 -10.39 6.79 16.76
CA GLN A 36 -11.48 7.75 16.48
C GLN A 36 -12.70 7.11 15.85
N GLY A 37 -12.72 5.77 15.77
CA GLY A 37 -13.82 5.05 15.16
C GLY A 37 -13.67 4.92 13.65
N GLU A 38 -14.44 4.00 13.09
CA GLU A 38 -14.34 3.66 11.68
C GLU A 38 -15.17 4.60 10.82
N LEU A 39 -14.65 4.84 9.62
CA LEU A 39 -15.40 5.48 8.55
C LEU A 39 -15.79 4.43 7.53
N GLN A 40 -16.89 4.67 6.83
CA GLN A 40 -17.29 3.84 5.69
C GLN A 40 -16.51 4.33 4.48
N VAL A 41 -15.53 3.54 4.05
CA VAL A 41 -14.60 3.92 2.99
C VAL A 41 -14.64 2.88 1.88
N LEU A 42 -14.63 3.36 0.65
CA LEU A 42 -14.59 2.49 -0.54
C LEU A 42 -13.57 3.01 -1.51
N PHE A 43 -12.74 2.12 -2.04
CA PHE A 43 -11.82 2.43 -3.13
C PHE A 43 -12.22 1.65 -4.36
N LEU A 44 -12.29 2.34 -5.50
CA LEU A 44 -12.66 1.75 -6.79
C LEU A 44 -11.45 1.74 -7.70
N ASP A 45 -11.15 0.59 -8.29
CA ASP A 45 -10.04 0.47 -9.22
C ASP A 45 -10.43 -0.41 -10.38
N LYS A 46 -9.90 -0.09 -11.56
CA LYS A 46 -10.13 -0.87 -12.76
C LYS A 46 -9.29 -2.14 -12.81
N GLN A 47 -8.16 -2.16 -12.14
CA GLN A 47 -7.23 -3.28 -12.22
C GLN A 47 -7.62 -4.37 -11.24
N ALA A 48 -7.67 -5.61 -11.72
CA ALA A 48 -7.92 -6.75 -10.86
C ALA A 48 -6.73 -7.01 -9.93
N ASP A 49 -5.54 -6.60 -10.35
CA ASP A 49 -4.31 -6.81 -9.60
C ASP A 49 -3.51 -5.52 -9.64
N TYR A 50 -2.99 -5.11 -8.48
CA TYR A 50 -2.24 -3.86 -8.40
C TYR A 50 -0.93 -3.96 -9.20
N ARG A 51 -0.66 -2.92 -9.98
CA ARG A 51 0.57 -2.84 -10.73
C ARG A 51 0.99 -1.40 -10.88
N TRP A 52 1.95 -0.99 -10.05
CA TRP A 52 2.49 0.37 -10.09
C TRP A 52 3.45 0.47 -11.28
N HIS A 53 3.15 1.39 -12.20
CA HIS A 53 3.97 1.56 -13.39
C HIS A 53 4.20 0.25 -14.14
N GLY A 54 3.13 -0.54 -14.31
CA GLY A 54 3.25 -1.88 -14.86
C GLY A 54 3.95 -1.95 -16.21
N ASN A 55 3.73 -0.95 -17.07
CA ASN A 55 4.34 -0.95 -18.41
C ASN A 55 5.76 -0.41 -18.41
N THR A 56 6.26 0.08 -17.28
CA THR A 56 7.60 0.63 -17.18
C THR A 56 8.50 -0.17 -16.26
N LEU A 57 8.02 -1.32 -15.76
CA LEU A 57 8.84 -2.18 -14.91
C LEU A 57 9.91 -2.86 -15.74
N VAL A 58 11.16 -2.68 -15.33
CA VAL A 58 12.31 -3.32 -15.95
C VAL A 58 13.02 -4.08 -14.85
N SER A 59 13.34 -5.35 -15.13
CA SER A 59 14.08 -6.19 -14.20
C SER A 59 15.39 -5.50 -13.82
N GLN A 60 15.70 -5.45 -12.53
CA GLN A 60 16.93 -4.89 -11.97
C GLN A 60 17.03 -3.37 -12.03
N SER A 61 15.99 -2.66 -12.51
CA SER A 61 16.01 -1.20 -12.41
C SER A 61 15.79 -0.79 -10.95
N GLU A 62 16.39 0.32 -10.55
CA GLU A 62 16.26 0.85 -9.20
C GLU A 62 15.37 2.07 -9.15
N LEU A 63 14.74 2.27 -8.01
CA LEU A 63 14.02 3.52 -7.76
C LEU A 63 15.02 4.65 -7.56
N GLN A 64 14.54 5.87 -7.85
CA GLN A 64 15.33 7.08 -7.62
C GLN A 64 15.13 7.65 -6.22
N ILE A 65 14.33 6.98 -5.38
CA ILE A 65 14.03 7.46 -4.03
C ILE A 65 14.40 6.37 -3.01
N SER A 66 14.68 6.83 -1.79
CA SER A 66 15.02 5.93 -0.69
C SER A 66 13.84 5.04 -0.33
N PHE A 67 14.13 3.80 0.11
CA PHE A 67 13.10 2.89 0.61
C PHE A 67 12.36 3.45 1.81
N LEU A 68 12.95 4.42 2.52
CA LEU A 68 12.28 5.06 3.66
C LEU A 68 11.14 5.96 3.23
N LYS A 69 11.07 6.33 1.95
CA LYS A 69 9.93 7.05 1.40
C LYS A 69 8.88 6.07 0.88
N ASP A 70 8.63 5.05 1.65
CA ASP A 70 7.57 4.09 1.36
C ASP A 70 6.22 4.69 1.76
N LEU A 71 5.21 3.85 1.89
CA LEU A 71 3.85 4.30 2.13
C LEU A 71 3.66 4.95 3.51
N VAL A 72 4.53 4.66 4.47
CA VAL A 72 4.20 4.99 5.86
C VAL A 72 5.37 5.34 6.76
N SER A 73 6.61 4.92 6.44
CA SER A 73 7.72 4.96 7.41
C SER A 73 8.03 6.34 7.93
N LEU A 74 7.99 7.37 7.10
CA LEU A 74 8.32 8.73 7.55
C LEU A 74 7.25 9.31 8.46
N ARG A 75 6.01 8.86 8.34
CA ARG A 75 4.91 9.32 9.19
C ARG A 75 4.78 8.45 10.43
N ASN A 76 4.95 7.15 10.28
CA ASN A 76 4.80 6.19 11.38
C ASN A 76 5.78 5.02 11.21
N PRO A 77 6.99 5.15 11.74
CA PRO A 77 8.02 4.10 11.55
C PRO A 77 7.65 2.75 12.13
N THR A 78 6.68 2.70 13.05
CA THR A 78 6.29 1.45 13.69
C THR A 78 5.17 0.72 12.95
N SER A 79 4.71 1.26 11.84
CA SER A 79 3.61 0.64 11.08
C SER A 79 4.04 -0.72 10.52
N PRO A 80 3.13 -1.72 10.55
CA PRO A 80 3.42 -3.01 9.93
C PRO A 80 3.44 -2.95 8.40
N TYR A 81 3.06 -1.83 7.80
CA TYR A 81 3.00 -1.69 6.35
C TYR A 81 4.24 -1.03 5.76
N SER A 82 5.35 -0.98 6.52
CA SER A 82 6.60 -0.42 6.01
C SER A 82 7.26 -1.37 5.03
N PHE A 83 8.12 -0.82 4.16
CA PHE A 83 8.92 -1.64 3.26
C PHE A 83 9.85 -2.57 4.04
N VAL A 84 10.40 -2.08 5.15
CA VAL A 84 11.27 -2.91 6.00
C VAL A 84 10.51 -4.11 6.56
N ASN A 85 9.28 -3.91 7.03
CA ASN A 85 8.50 -5.02 7.54
C ASN A 85 8.11 -6.00 6.42
N TYR A 86 7.85 -5.49 5.22
CA TYR A 86 7.60 -6.35 4.07
C TYR A 86 8.80 -7.27 3.82
N LEU A 87 10.01 -6.71 3.81
CA LEU A 87 11.21 -7.51 3.61
C LEU A 87 11.39 -8.53 4.73
N HIS A 88 11.11 -8.12 5.96
CA HIS A 88 11.22 -9.01 7.11
C HIS A 88 10.25 -10.20 6.97
N LYS A 89 9.01 -9.94 6.59
CA LYS A 89 8.01 -10.98 6.42
C LYS A 89 8.37 -11.96 5.30
N HIS A 90 9.11 -11.51 4.30
CA HIS A 90 9.50 -12.34 3.17
C HIS A 90 10.92 -12.89 3.31
N VAL A 91 11.53 -12.72 4.50
CA VAL A 91 12.87 -13.23 4.83
C VAL A 91 13.93 -12.69 3.89
N ARG A 92 13.80 -11.42 3.50
CA ARG A 92 14.75 -10.77 2.59
C ARG A 92 15.40 -9.52 3.16
N LEU A 93 15.13 -9.22 4.44
CA LEU A 93 15.64 -7.99 5.03
C LEU A 93 17.16 -7.98 5.10
N VAL A 94 17.77 -9.08 5.55
CA VAL A 94 19.22 -9.16 5.67
C VAL A 94 19.88 -9.03 4.31
N ASP A 95 19.32 -9.68 3.29
CA ASP A 95 19.85 -9.58 1.94
C ASP A 95 19.81 -8.15 1.42
N PHE A 96 18.72 -7.44 1.69
CA PHE A 96 18.59 -6.04 1.28
C PHE A 96 19.62 -5.16 2.00
N ILE A 97 19.80 -5.36 3.30
CA ILE A 97 20.79 -4.59 4.07
C ILE A 97 22.19 -4.83 3.52
N ASN A 98 22.48 -6.07 3.13
CA ASN A 98 23.80 -6.42 2.61
C ASN A 98 24.10 -5.83 1.24
N LEU A 99 23.06 -5.41 0.50
CA LEU A 99 23.29 -4.68 -0.75
C LEU A 99 23.89 -3.29 -0.54
N GLY A 100 23.69 -2.71 0.64
CA GLY A 100 24.31 -1.43 0.99
C GLY A 100 23.72 -0.25 0.23
N THR A 101 22.46 -0.33 -0.20
CA THR A 101 21.82 0.75 -0.93
C THR A 101 20.53 1.18 -0.25
N PHE A 102 20.16 2.45 -0.45
CA PHE A 102 18.86 2.96 -0.03
C PHE A 102 17.79 2.83 -1.13
N TYR A 103 18.17 2.40 -2.33
CA TYR A 103 17.29 2.42 -3.49
C TYR A 103 16.90 0.99 -3.87
N PRO A 104 15.65 0.59 -3.55
CA PRO A 104 15.22 -0.77 -3.90
C PRO A 104 15.02 -0.93 -5.40
N CYS A 105 15.10 -2.18 -5.84
CA CYS A 105 14.71 -2.53 -7.20
C CYS A 105 13.22 -2.22 -7.40
N ARG A 106 12.87 -1.72 -8.60
CA ARG A 106 11.47 -1.38 -8.90
C ARG A 106 10.55 -2.59 -8.79
N MET A 107 10.99 -3.75 -9.22
CA MET A 107 10.20 -4.96 -9.10
C MET A 107 9.91 -5.31 -7.65
N GLU A 108 10.94 -5.19 -6.80
CA GLU A 108 10.79 -5.46 -5.37
C GLU A 108 9.81 -4.46 -4.73
N PHE A 109 9.94 -3.19 -5.08
CA PHE A 109 9.06 -2.18 -4.52
C PHE A 109 7.63 -2.34 -5.01
N ASN A 110 7.45 -2.74 -6.26
CA ASN A 110 6.12 -3.04 -6.79
C ASN A 110 5.48 -4.21 -6.03
N ASP A 111 6.26 -5.24 -5.73
CA ASP A 111 5.78 -6.37 -4.96
C ASP A 111 5.36 -5.94 -3.55
N TYR A 112 6.11 -5.01 -2.95
CA TYR A 112 5.75 -4.44 -1.67
C TYR A 112 4.39 -3.72 -1.75
N LEU A 113 4.19 -2.90 -2.78
CA LEU A 113 2.93 -2.18 -2.93
C LEU A 113 1.76 -3.15 -3.11
N ARG A 114 1.97 -4.22 -3.87
CA ARG A 114 0.95 -5.26 -4.05
C ARG A 114 0.66 -5.98 -2.74
N TRP A 115 1.69 -6.24 -1.95
CA TRP A 115 1.52 -6.88 -0.65
C TRP A 115 0.68 -6.03 0.28
N VAL A 116 0.95 -4.71 0.33
CA VAL A 116 0.15 -3.81 1.16
C VAL A 116 -1.28 -3.74 0.63
N ALA A 117 -1.44 -3.55 -0.68
CA ALA A 117 -2.78 -3.46 -1.27
C ALA A 117 -3.61 -4.70 -0.96
N GLY A 118 -2.97 -5.87 -0.94
CA GLY A 118 -3.66 -7.12 -0.63
C GLY A 118 -4.28 -7.16 0.76
N HIS A 119 -3.73 -6.39 1.71
CA HIS A 119 -4.29 -6.33 3.05
C HIS A 119 -5.60 -5.57 3.10
N PHE A 120 -5.90 -4.78 2.10
CA PHE A 120 -7.12 -3.98 2.03
C PHE A 120 -8.11 -4.50 1.00
N ALA A 121 -7.77 -5.60 0.32
CA ALA A 121 -8.67 -6.20 -0.66
C ALA A 121 -9.86 -6.84 0.04
N GLU A 122 -11.03 -6.69 -0.56
CA GLU A 122 -12.27 -7.25 -0.04
C GLU A 122 -12.72 -8.43 -0.87
#